data_b5d4c462733d0a53487d2d86e45f1088
#
_entry.id   b5d4c462733d0a53487d2d86e45f1088
#
_cell.length_a   1.000
_cell.length_b   1.000
_cell.length_c   1.000
_cell.angle_alpha   90.00
_cell.angle_beta   90.00
_cell.angle_gamma   90.00
#
_symmetry.space_group_name_H-M   'P 1'
#
loop_
_entity.id
_entity.type
_entity.pdbx_description
1 polymer ?
#
loop_
_entity_poly.entity_id
_entity_poly.type
_entity_poly.pdbx_seq_one_letter_code
_entity_poly.pdbx_strand_id
1 'polypeptide(L)'
;TSQRIIGLNTENTEINEGLVRFDIIFYVRMKNGLSQIIVNIEAQKDEPAGYQILNRAVFYVSRLVSSQKERDFVNTNYDDIKQVFSIWICMNMASNSMSHIHLIKDEMLEPYDWKGNMDLLNIVLIGITDELPEHDEKYELHRLIGTLLSSGLKEQEKLDIIEHEYNIPVSNEIREDVRVMCNLSAGIEERAEERATKRATEKTSEKFILNMYKKGYTLDQIADIAETSVAAVEAVIKKKEPAMA
;
A
#
# COMPACT_ATOMS: atom_id res chain seq x y z
N THR A 1 -17.00 -9.31 -27.86
CA THR A 1 -17.12 -9.13 -26.38
C THR A 1 -16.24 -7.95 -26.02
N SER A 2 -16.85 -6.82 -25.69
CA SER A 2 -16.14 -5.61 -25.25
C SER A 2 -15.44 -5.90 -23.91
N GLN A 3 -14.11 -5.76 -23.84
CA GLN A 3 -13.39 -5.85 -22.57
C GLN A 3 -13.99 -4.89 -21.54
N ARG A 4 -14.32 -5.40 -20.35
CA ARG A 4 -14.89 -4.61 -19.26
C ARG A 4 -13.82 -3.93 -18.41
N ILE A 5 -12.60 -4.45 -18.43
CA ILE A 5 -11.44 -3.96 -17.68
C ILE A 5 -10.35 -3.59 -18.67
N ILE A 6 -9.80 -2.39 -18.55
CA ILE A 6 -8.74 -1.86 -19.40
C ILE A 6 -7.67 -1.27 -18.49
N GLY A 7 -6.46 -1.84 -18.50
CA GLY A 7 -5.33 -1.36 -17.73
C GLY A 7 -4.93 0.07 -18.10
N LEU A 8 -4.43 0.82 -17.13
CA LEU A 8 -3.85 2.14 -17.30
C LEU A 8 -2.36 2.14 -16.98
N ASN A 9 -1.67 3.20 -17.38
CA ASN A 9 -0.29 3.43 -16.96
C ASN A 9 -0.25 3.66 -15.44
N THR A 10 0.58 2.88 -14.74
CA THR A 10 0.76 2.97 -13.29
C THR A 10 1.65 4.13 -12.85
N GLU A 11 2.35 4.79 -13.78
CA GLU A 11 3.17 5.96 -13.49
C GLU A 11 2.42 7.24 -13.88
N ASN A 12 2.32 8.17 -12.93
CA ASN A 12 1.70 9.47 -13.13
C ASN A 12 2.69 10.57 -12.73
N THR A 13 3.06 11.41 -13.69
CA THR A 13 3.97 12.53 -13.51
C THR A 13 3.24 13.84 -13.84
N GLU A 14 3.18 14.74 -12.88
CA GLU A 14 2.68 16.10 -13.08
C GLU A 14 3.81 17.12 -12.92
N ILE A 15 3.69 18.25 -13.60
CA ILE A 15 4.70 19.31 -13.54
C ILE A 15 4.82 19.81 -12.11
N ASN A 16 6.03 19.79 -11.56
CA ASN A 16 6.40 20.20 -10.20
C ASN A 16 5.82 19.35 -9.04
N GLU A 17 5.17 18.23 -9.32
CA GLU A 17 4.57 17.38 -8.27
C GLU A 17 5.24 16.02 -8.11
N GLY A 18 6.20 15.70 -8.96
CA GLY A 18 6.94 14.45 -8.95
C GLY A 18 6.16 13.25 -9.50
N LEU A 19 6.83 12.11 -9.49
CA LEU A 19 6.30 10.85 -9.97
C LEU A 19 5.52 10.13 -8.87
N VAL A 20 4.26 9.80 -9.12
CA VAL A 20 3.45 8.88 -8.33
C VAL A 20 3.37 7.54 -9.06
N ARG A 21 3.65 6.44 -8.35
CA ARG A 21 3.49 5.08 -8.86
C ARG A 21 2.32 4.41 -8.15
N PHE A 22 1.43 3.82 -8.93
CA PHE A 22 0.29 3.03 -8.48
C PHE A 22 0.62 1.54 -8.63
N ASP A 23 0.15 0.70 -7.73
CA ASP A 23 0.37 -0.74 -7.84
C ASP A 23 -0.45 -1.32 -9.01
N ILE A 24 -1.75 -1.09 -9.01
CA ILE A 24 -2.65 -1.54 -10.07
C ILE A 24 -3.66 -0.43 -10.37
N ILE A 25 -3.79 -0.04 -11.63
CA ILE A 25 -4.80 0.94 -12.05
C ILE A 25 -5.45 0.52 -13.35
N PHE A 26 -6.79 0.66 -13.45
CA PHE A 26 -7.55 0.27 -14.62
C PHE A 26 -8.91 0.96 -14.71
N TYR A 27 -9.49 0.98 -15.91
CA TYR A 27 -10.88 1.37 -16.12
C TYR A 27 -11.81 0.17 -15.95
N VAL A 28 -12.96 0.40 -15.32
CA VAL A 28 -14.08 -0.53 -15.28
C VAL A 28 -15.27 0.07 -16.01
N ARG A 29 -15.85 -0.68 -16.95
CA ARG A 29 -17.11 -0.32 -17.56
C ARG A 29 -18.26 -0.89 -16.77
N MET A 30 -19.21 -0.05 -16.37
CA MET A 30 -20.41 -0.47 -15.67
C MET A 30 -21.31 -1.33 -16.58
N LYS A 31 -22.14 -2.19 -15.99
CA LYS A 31 -23.03 -3.11 -16.73
C LYS A 31 -23.97 -2.39 -17.71
N ASN A 32 -24.38 -1.18 -17.37
CA ASN A 32 -25.24 -0.33 -18.21
C ASN A 32 -24.50 0.37 -19.36
N GLY A 33 -23.17 0.25 -19.43
CA GLY A 33 -22.35 0.80 -20.50
C GLY A 33 -22.19 2.32 -20.53
N LEU A 34 -22.85 3.05 -19.63
CA LEU A 34 -22.95 4.52 -19.68
C LEU A 34 -21.82 5.24 -18.97
N SER A 35 -21.12 4.57 -18.04
CA SER A 35 -20.01 5.19 -17.30
C SER A 35 -18.77 4.30 -17.22
N GLN A 36 -17.62 4.95 -17.15
CA GLN A 36 -16.36 4.32 -16.80
C GLN A 36 -15.93 4.85 -15.44
N ILE A 37 -15.43 3.97 -14.61
CA ILE A 37 -14.78 4.33 -13.35
C ILE A 37 -13.29 3.99 -13.43
N ILE A 38 -12.48 4.74 -12.72
CA ILE A 38 -11.06 4.43 -12.54
C ILE A 38 -10.91 3.73 -11.19
N VAL A 39 -10.30 2.56 -11.19
CA VAL A 39 -10.01 1.81 -9.98
C VAL A 39 -8.51 1.71 -9.81
N ASN A 40 -8.01 2.13 -8.67
CA ASN A 40 -6.64 1.94 -8.21
C ASN A 40 -6.65 0.98 -7.01
N ILE A 41 -5.79 -0.02 -7.02
CA ILE A 41 -5.62 -0.96 -5.89
C ILE A 41 -4.19 -0.87 -5.42
N GLU A 42 -4.00 -0.62 -4.13
CA GLU A 42 -2.71 -0.56 -3.45
C GLU A 42 -2.65 -1.65 -2.38
N ALA A 43 -1.55 -2.39 -2.36
CA ALA A 43 -1.29 -3.38 -1.32
C ALA A 43 -0.23 -2.86 -0.34
N GLN A 44 -0.60 -2.78 0.95
CA GLN A 44 0.26 -2.27 2.01
C GLN A 44 0.49 -3.37 3.05
N LYS A 45 1.71 -3.90 3.11
CA LYS A 45 2.02 -5.03 4.02
C LYS A 45 1.98 -4.61 5.48
N ASP A 46 2.62 -3.50 5.83
CA ASP A 46 2.73 -3.03 7.21
C ASP A 46 2.35 -1.56 7.32
N GLU A 47 1.90 -1.13 8.49
CA GLU A 47 1.63 0.27 8.75
C GLU A 47 2.92 1.09 8.67
N PRO A 48 3.00 2.13 7.82
CA PRO A 48 4.23 2.89 7.64
C PRO A 48 4.53 3.76 8.85
N ALA A 49 5.78 3.73 9.34
CA ALA A 49 6.21 4.52 10.49
C ALA A 49 6.30 6.04 10.23
N GLY A 50 6.32 6.47 8.97
CA GLY A 50 6.60 7.86 8.59
C GLY A 50 5.40 8.68 8.13
N TYR A 51 4.25 8.06 7.89
CA TYR A 51 3.03 8.73 7.42
C TYR A 51 1.78 7.89 7.71
N GLN A 52 0.62 8.52 7.64
CA GLN A 52 -0.67 7.85 7.78
C GLN A 52 -1.17 7.38 6.41
N ILE A 53 -1.63 6.13 6.32
CA ILE A 53 -2.14 5.52 5.07
C ILE A 53 -3.28 6.36 4.49
N LEU A 54 -4.21 6.83 5.32
CA LEU A 54 -5.32 7.66 4.86
C LEU A 54 -4.84 8.94 4.14
N ASN A 55 -3.81 9.61 4.68
CA ASN A 55 -3.29 10.83 4.05
C ASN A 55 -2.67 10.54 2.67
N ARG A 56 -1.96 9.41 2.54
CA ARG A 56 -1.44 8.94 1.25
C ARG A 56 -2.57 8.59 0.29
N ALA A 57 -3.61 7.90 0.77
CA ALA A 57 -4.77 7.53 -0.04
C ALA A 57 -5.52 8.76 -0.57
N VAL A 58 -5.71 9.80 0.26
CA VAL A 58 -6.28 11.08 -0.15
C VAL A 58 -5.43 11.75 -1.24
N PHE A 59 -4.12 11.78 -1.08
CA PHE A 59 -3.21 12.32 -2.09
C PHE A 59 -3.31 11.54 -3.41
N TYR A 60 -3.32 10.20 -3.35
CA TYR A 60 -3.38 9.34 -4.53
C TYR A 60 -4.70 9.49 -5.30
N VAL A 61 -5.84 9.46 -4.61
CA VAL A 61 -7.15 9.62 -5.27
C VAL A 61 -7.30 11.01 -5.88
N SER A 62 -6.80 12.06 -5.22
CA SER A 62 -6.79 13.43 -5.75
C SER A 62 -5.94 13.54 -7.01
N ARG A 63 -4.78 12.88 -7.04
CA ARG A 63 -3.92 12.80 -8.21
C ARG A 63 -4.64 12.11 -9.38
N LEU A 64 -5.35 11.01 -9.13
CA LEU A 64 -6.11 10.31 -10.16
C LEU A 64 -7.29 11.12 -10.69
N VAL A 65 -7.92 11.92 -9.86
CA VAL A 65 -8.98 12.87 -10.31
C VAL A 65 -8.36 13.96 -11.19
N SER A 66 -7.28 14.61 -10.73
CA SER A 66 -6.66 15.72 -11.45
C SER A 66 -6.03 15.31 -12.77
N SER A 67 -5.40 14.13 -12.83
CA SER A 67 -4.71 13.60 -14.02
C SER A 67 -5.64 13.17 -15.16
N GLN A 68 -6.95 13.27 -14.98
CA GLN A 68 -7.91 13.00 -16.05
C GLN A 68 -7.97 14.12 -17.09
N LYS A 69 -7.55 15.34 -16.72
CA LYS A 69 -7.49 16.46 -17.64
C LYS A 69 -6.56 16.13 -18.81
N GLU A 70 -6.97 16.49 -20.02
CA GLU A 70 -6.30 16.20 -21.31
C GLU A 70 -6.19 14.71 -21.67
N ARG A 71 -6.52 13.79 -20.75
CA ARG A 71 -6.58 12.36 -21.01
C ARG A 71 -8.01 11.86 -21.17
N ASP A 72 -8.88 12.18 -20.22
CA ASP A 72 -10.27 11.71 -20.15
C ASP A 72 -11.28 12.80 -20.49
N PHE A 73 -10.93 14.05 -20.26
CA PHE A 73 -11.69 15.24 -20.67
C PHE A 73 -10.75 16.37 -21.09
N VAL A 74 -11.25 17.26 -21.93
CA VAL A 74 -10.50 18.40 -22.48
C VAL A 74 -11.19 19.74 -22.18
N ASN A 75 -10.43 20.81 -22.23
CA ASN A 75 -10.94 22.18 -21.99
C ASN A 75 -11.62 22.31 -20.61
N THR A 76 -12.91 22.69 -20.61
CA THR A 76 -13.73 22.95 -19.43
C THR A 76 -14.83 21.89 -19.22
N ASN A 77 -14.71 20.73 -19.85
CA ASN A 77 -15.71 19.67 -19.78
C ASN A 77 -15.58 18.87 -18.46
N TYR A 78 -15.64 19.57 -17.32
CA TYR A 78 -15.50 18.95 -15.99
C TYR A 78 -16.60 17.94 -15.65
N ASP A 79 -17.74 17.97 -16.34
CA ASP A 79 -18.81 16.97 -16.17
C ASP A 79 -18.43 15.58 -16.71
N ASP A 80 -17.35 15.50 -17.53
CA ASP A 80 -16.81 14.26 -18.05
C ASP A 80 -15.79 13.60 -17.09
N ILE A 81 -15.53 14.19 -15.92
CA ILE A 81 -14.67 13.59 -14.89
C ILE A 81 -15.25 12.25 -14.45
N LYS A 82 -14.43 11.22 -14.56
CA LYS A 82 -14.81 9.87 -14.14
C LYS A 82 -14.63 9.71 -12.63
N GLN A 83 -15.51 8.94 -12.05
CA GLN A 83 -15.45 8.50 -10.67
C GLN A 83 -14.17 7.68 -10.43
N VAL A 84 -13.48 7.94 -9.33
CA VAL A 84 -12.27 7.23 -8.92
C VAL A 84 -12.52 6.46 -7.64
N PHE A 85 -12.14 5.18 -7.64
CA PHE A 85 -12.03 4.35 -6.45
C PHE A 85 -10.56 4.02 -6.18
N SER A 86 -10.04 4.46 -5.04
CA SER A 86 -8.73 4.08 -4.55
C SER A 86 -8.90 3.07 -3.41
N ILE A 87 -8.58 1.80 -3.68
CA ILE A 87 -8.78 0.66 -2.77
C ILE A 87 -7.42 0.30 -2.17
N TRP A 88 -7.34 0.30 -0.86
CA TRP A 88 -6.14 0.00 -0.08
C TRP A 88 -6.32 -1.28 0.71
N ILE A 89 -5.54 -2.30 0.40
CA ILE A 89 -5.52 -3.56 1.13
C ILE A 89 -4.36 -3.48 2.12
N CYS A 90 -4.68 -3.29 3.40
CA CYS A 90 -3.71 -3.13 4.48
C CYS A 90 -3.62 -4.45 5.26
N MET A 91 -2.47 -5.11 5.17
CA MET A 91 -2.21 -6.37 5.87
C MET A 91 -1.62 -6.11 7.26
N ASN A 92 -1.54 -7.15 8.09
CA ASN A 92 -0.99 -7.12 9.44
C ASN A 92 -1.69 -6.08 10.35
N MET A 93 -2.98 -5.86 10.12
CA MET A 93 -3.78 -4.93 10.91
C MET A 93 -4.28 -5.60 12.21
N ALA A 94 -4.56 -4.77 13.21
CA ALA A 94 -5.08 -5.25 14.51
C ALA A 94 -6.50 -5.87 14.42
N SER A 95 -7.26 -5.55 13.35
CA SER A 95 -8.60 -6.08 13.14
C SER A 95 -8.97 -6.13 11.65
N ASN A 96 -9.82 -7.09 11.29
CA ASN A 96 -10.49 -7.12 10.00
C ASN A 96 -11.49 -5.96 9.92
N SER A 97 -11.23 -4.99 9.06
CA SER A 97 -12.00 -3.76 8.95
C SER A 97 -12.20 -3.34 7.50
N MET A 98 -13.27 -2.61 7.24
CA MET A 98 -13.49 -1.98 5.95
C MET A 98 -14.14 -0.62 6.15
N SER A 99 -13.57 0.41 5.54
CA SER A 99 -14.04 1.79 5.61
C SER A 99 -14.14 2.39 4.22
N HIS A 100 -15.26 3.05 3.95
CA HIS A 100 -15.46 3.84 2.74
C HIS A 100 -15.44 5.33 3.10
N ILE A 101 -14.52 6.07 2.49
CA ILE A 101 -14.35 7.52 2.66
C ILE A 101 -14.72 8.19 1.33
N HIS A 102 -15.65 9.13 1.38
CA HIS A 102 -16.15 9.85 0.22
C HIS A 102 -16.53 11.28 0.59
N LEU A 103 -16.87 12.10 -0.41
CA LEU A 103 -17.34 13.45 -0.20
C LEU A 103 -18.80 13.46 0.29
N ILE A 104 -19.07 14.28 1.29
CA ILE A 104 -20.44 14.59 1.74
C ILE A 104 -20.69 16.09 1.62
N LYS A 105 -21.95 16.49 1.53
CA LYS A 105 -22.38 17.88 1.51
C LYS A 105 -23.14 18.20 2.80
N ASP A 106 -22.64 19.18 3.55
CA ASP A 106 -23.33 19.75 4.69
C ASP A 106 -23.95 21.10 4.31
N GLU A 107 -25.23 21.29 4.59
CA GLU A 107 -25.90 22.55 4.37
C GLU A 107 -25.59 23.52 5.54
N MET A 108 -24.77 24.52 5.27
CA MET A 108 -24.35 25.52 6.27
C MET A 108 -25.37 26.67 6.41
N LEU A 109 -26.18 26.91 5.37
CA LEU A 109 -27.24 27.92 5.27
C LEU A 109 -28.45 27.31 4.55
N GLU A 110 -29.20 28.10 3.82
CA GLU A 110 -30.32 27.62 3.02
C GLU A 110 -29.87 26.59 1.99
N PRO A 111 -30.58 25.47 1.87
CA PRO A 111 -30.21 24.39 0.97
C PRO A 111 -30.27 24.84 -0.49
N TYR A 112 -29.26 24.46 -1.26
CA TYR A 112 -29.21 24.72 -2.70
C TYR A 112 -28.81 23.45 -3.46
N ASP A 113 -29.52 23.20 -4.53
CA ASP A 113 -29.31 22.03 -5.40
C ASP A 113 -28.13 22.29 -6.38
N TRP A 114 -26.89 22.19 -5.85
CA TRP A 114 -25.69 22.22 -6.65
C TRP A 114 -25.65 21.04 -7.60
N LYS A 115 -25.64 21.33 -8.91
CA LYS A 115 -25.53 20.27 -9.93
C LYS A 115 -24.10 19.75 -9.99
N GLY A 116 -23.95 18.47 -10.30
CA GLY A 116 -22.66 17.78 -10.43
C GLY A 116 -22.69 16.42 -9.76
N ASN A 117 -21.53 15.74 -9.80
CA ASN A 117 -21.36 14.41 -9.21
C ASN A 117 -20.57 14.53 -7.89
N MET A 118 -21.19 14.13 -6.78
CA MET A 118 -20.54 14.09 -5.47
C MET A 118 -19.66 12.82 -5.29
N ASP A 119 -19.87 11.79 -6.11
CA ASP A 119 -19.19 10.51 -6.02
C ASP A 119 -17.87 10.45 -6.83
N LEU A 120 -17.23 11.56 -7.10
CA LEU A 120 -16.01 11.58 -7.90
C LEU A 120 -14.81 10.96 -7.18
N LEU A 121 -14.78 11.05 -5.86
CA LEU A 121 -13.65 10.65 -5.02
C LEU A 121 -14.08 9.60 -4.01
N ASN A 122 -13.54 8.40 -4.12
CA ASN A 122 -13.83 7.29 -3.22
C ASN A 122 -12.54 6.61 -2.77
N ILE A 123 -12.37 6.43 -1.47
CA ILE A 123 -11.29 5.67 -0.87
C ILE A 123 -11.89 4.50 -0.09
N VAL A 124 -11.42 3.30 -0.35
CA VAL A 124 -11.81 2.10 0.40
C VAL A 124 -10.57 1.57 1.11
N LEU A 125 -10.58 1.57 2.44
CA LEU A 125 -9.53 0.97 3.26
C LEU A 125 -10.01 -0.39 3.76
N ILE A 126 -9.27 -1.44 3.45
CA ILE A 126 -9.55 -2.82 3.87
C ILE A 126 -8.41 -3.27 4.76
N GLY A 127 -8.67 -3.44 6.05
CA GLY A 127 -7.71 -3.97 7.02
C GLY A 127 -7.85 -5.48 7.14
N ILE A 128 -6.74 -6.21 7.05
CA ILE A 128 -6.67 -7.68 7.13
C ILE A 128 -5.72 -8.06 8.24
N THR A 129 -6.16 -8.94 9.15
CA THR A 129 -5.32 -9.53 10.20
C THR A 129 -4.45 -10.66 9.64
N ASP A 130 -3.40 -11.05 10.38
CA ASP A 130 -2.56 -12.19 10.01
C ASP A 130 -3.33 -13.51 10.03
N GLU A 131 -4.31 -13.64 10.93
CA GLU A 131 -5.16 -14.81 11.02
C GLU A 131 -6.39 -14.64 10.12
N LEU A 132 -6.72 -15.71 9.36
CA LEU A 132 -7.94 -15.70 8.56
C LEU A 132 -9.16 -15.65 9.47
N PRO A 133 -10.14 -14.75 9.17
CA PRO A 133 -11.42 -14.79 9.88
C PRO A 133 -12.16 -16.09 9.61
N GLU A 134 -13.07 -16.46 10.51
CA GLU A 134 -14.00 -17.56 10.26
C GLU A 134 -14.82 -17.31 8.98
N HIS A 135 -15.30 -18.40 8.37
CA HIS A 135 -16.16 -18.32 7.18
C HIS A 135 -17.56 -17.82 7.61
N ASP A 136 -17.74 -16.52 7.48
CA ASP A 136 -18.94 -15.77 7.85
C ASP A 136 -19.26 -14.75 6.75
N GLU A 137 -20.53 -14.60 6.39
CA GLU A 137 -21.00 -13.67 5.34
C GLU A 137 -20.43 -12.25 5.51
N LYS A 138 -20.24 -11.82 6.76
CA LYS A 138 -19.67 -10.50 7.09
C LYS A 138 -18.21 -10.35 6.68
N TYR A 139 -17.44 -11.44 6.72
CA TYR A 139 -15.99 -11.44 6.49
C TYR A 139 -15.55 -12.17 5.21
N GLU A 140 -16.48 -12.53 4.33
CA GLU A 140 -16.23 -13.22 3.07
C GLU A 140 -15.09 -12.61 2.26
N LEU A 141 -15.15 -11.29 2.03
CA LEU A 141 -14.11 -10.57 1.28
C LEU A 141 -12.76 -10.61 1.99
N HIS A 142 -12.75 -10.40 3.32
CA HIS A 142 -11.51 -10.42 4.12
C HIS A 142 -10.88 -11.82 4.10
N ARG A 143 -11.70 -12.86 4.23
CA ARG A 143 -11.24 -14.24 4.17
C ARG A 143 -10.66 -14.59 2.81
N LEU A 144 -11.32 -14.21 1.72
CA LEU A 144 -10.83 -14.45 0.36
C LEU A 144 -9.49 -13.72 0.11
N ILE A 145 -9.43 -12.42 0.40
CA ILE A 145 -8.21 -11.63 0.20
C ILE A 145 -7.10 -12.12 1.14
N GLY A 146 -7.44 -12.39 2.40
CA GLY A 146 -6.51 -12.94 3.39
C GLY A 146 -5.95 -14.29 2.95
N THR A 147 -6.77 -15.18 2.40
CA THR A 147 -6.31 -16.46 1.83
C THR A 147 -5.28 -16.24 0.72
N LEU A 148 -5.58 -15.35 -0.23
CA LEU A 148 -4.69 -15.07 -1.36
C LEU A 148 -3.36 -14.47 -0.91
N LEU A 149 -3.38 -13.55 0.04
CA LEU A 149 -2.22 -12.78 0.49
C LEU A 149 -1.48 -13.41 1.69
N SER A 150 -2.06 -14.43 2.35
CA SER A 150 -1.41 -15.11 3.47
C SER A 150 -0.05 -15.68 3.08
N SER A 151 0.95 -15.44 3.90
CA SER A 151 2.26 -16.09 3.81
C SER A 151 2.29 -17.44 4.53
N GLY A 152 1.40 -17.66 5.50
CA GLY A 152 1.31 -18.88 6.30
C GLY A 152 0.62 -20.05 5.61
N LEU A 153 -0.23 -19.80 4.59
CA LEU A 153 -0.93 -20.85 3.85
C LEU A 153 -0.10 -21.34 2.66
N LYS A 154 -0.06 -22.67 2.50
CA LYS A 154 0.55 -23.31 1.32
C LYS A 154 -0.33 -23.13 0.08
N GLU A 155 0.28 -23.24 -1.10
CA GLU A 155 -0.42 -23.15 -2.39
C GLU A 155 -1.67 -24.01 -2.44
N GLN A 156 -1.60 -25.28 -2.05
CA GLN A 156 -2.73 -26.19 -2.11
C GLN A 156 -3.85 -25.78 -1.15
N GLU A 157 -3.54 -25.33 0.05
CA GLU A 157 -4.54 -24.86 1.03
C GLU A 157 -5.30 -23.64 0.51
N LYS A 158 -4.60 -22.70 -0.15
CA LYS A 158 -5.23 -21.54 -0.79
C LYS A 158 -6.17 -21.95 -1.91
N LEU A 159 -5.73 -22.89 -2.77
CA LEU A 159 -6.56 -23.38 -3.88
C LEU A 159 -7.79 -24.13 -3.38
N ASP A 160 -7.66 -24.92 -2.32
CA ASP A 160 -8.77 -25.66 -1.72
C ASP A 160 -9.82 -24.70 -1.14
N ILE A 161 -9.40 -23.62 -0.47
CA ILE A 161 -10.31 -22.58 0.03
C ILE A 161 -11.02 -21.89 -1.12
N ILE A 162 -10.30 -21.46 -2.17
CA ILE A 162 -10.85 -20.76 -3.34
C ILE A 162 -11.90 -21.62 -4.04
N GLU A 163 -11.60 -22.91 -4.23
CA GLU A 163 -12.49 -23.82 -4.95
C GLU A 163 -13.71 -24.24 -4.13
N HIS A 164 -13.50 -24.63 -2.87
CA HIS A 164 -14.58 -25.23 -2.08
C HIS A 164 -15.42 -24.23 -1.31
N GLU A 165 -14.83 -23.14 -0.80
CA GLU A 165 -15.59 -22.14 -0.07
C GLU A 165 -16.20 -21.08 -1.00
N TYR A 166 -15.49 -20.67 -2.07
CA TYR A 166 -15.94 -19.60 -2.97
C TYR A 166 -16.49 -20.09 -4.30
N ASN A 167 -16.49 -21.41 -4.55
CA ASN A 167 -16.93 -22.02 -5.81
C ASN A 167 -16.27 -21.38 -7.05
N ILE A 168 -15.00 -20.94 -6.91
CA ILE A 168 -14.21 -20.40 -8.01
C ILE A 168 -13.45 -21.57 -8.66
N PRO A 169 -13.76 -21.93 -9.92
CA PRO A 169 -13.08 -23.02 -10.60
C PRO A 169 -11.58 -22.74 -10.71
N VAL A 170 -10.74 -23.66 -10.19
CA VAL A 170 -9.29 -23.52 -10.24
C VAL A 170 -8.77 -23.90 -11.63
N SER A 171 -8.70 -22.92 -12.52
CA SER A 171 -8.02 -23.07 -13.82
C SER A 171 -6.50 -23.14 -13.66
N ASN A 172 -5.80 -23.52 -14.74
CA ASN A 172 -4.32 -23.50 -14.74
C ASN A 172 -3.77 -22.10 -14.53
N GLU A 173 -4.45 -21.06 -15.04
CA GLU A 173 -4.07 -19.66 -14.85
C GLU A 173 -4.17 -19.25 -13.37
N ILE A 174 -5.29 -19.55 -12.71
CA ILE A 174 -5.48 -19.26 -11.28
C ILE A 174 -4.43 -20.00 -10.44
N ARG A 175 -4.12 -21.26 -10.76
CA ARG A 175 -3.09 -22.03 -10.07
C ARG A 175 -1.71 -21.38 -10.21
N GLU A 176 -1.37 -20.93 -11.41
CA GLU A 176 -0.12 -20.23 -11.68
C GLU A 176 -0.05 -18.88 -10.93
N ASP A 177 -1.13 -18.10 -10.94
CA ASP A 177 -1.21 -16.82 -10.23
C ASP A 177 -1.05 -17.01 -8.72
N VAL A 178 -1.71 -18.00 -8.12
CA VAL A 178 -1.56 -18.34 -6.69
C VAL A 178 -0.12 -18.75 -6.38
N ARG A 179 0.51 -19.54 -7.25
CA ARG A 179 1.91 -19.95 -7.09
C ARG A 179 2.85 -18.75 -7.15
N VAL A 180 2.63 -17.83 -8.09
CA VAL A 180 3.41 -16.59 -8.18
C VAL A 180 3.25 -15.74 -6.93
N MET A 181 2.02 -15.60 -6.41
CA MET A 181 1.77 -14.88 -5.15
C MET A 181 2.46 -15.52 -3.95
N CYS A 182 2.44 -16.85 -3.84
CA CYS A 182 3.18 -17.57 -2.78
C CYS A 182 4.68 -17.28 -2.84
N ASN A 183 5.27 -17.33 -4.03
CA ASN A 183 6.69 -17.06 -4.22
C ASN A 183 7.06 -15.59 -3.94
N LEU A 184 6.20 -14.66 -4.32
CA LEU A 184 6.37 -13.23 -4.01
C LEU A 184 6.30 -12.98 -2.50
N SER A 185 5.34 -13.59 -1.80
CA SER A 185 5.21 -13.47 -0.35
C SER A 185 6.46 -14.00 0.36
N ALA A 186 6.94 -15.18 0.01
CA ALA A 186 8.17 -15.76 0.55
C ALA A 186 9.40 -14.88 0.29
N GLY A 187 9.56 -14.36 -0.93
CA GLY A 187 10.67 -13.46 -1.27
C GLY A 187 10.60 -12.08 -0.58
N ILE A 188 9.40 -11.61 -0.26
CA ILE A 188 9.20 -10.36 0.51
C ILE A 188 9.55 -10.59 1.98
N GLU A 189 9.17 -11.73 2.55
CA GLU A 189 9.51 -12.11 3.93
C GLU A 189 11.02 -12.24 4.13
N GLU A 190 11.69 -12.98 3.25
CA GLU A 190 13.15 -13.14 3.30
C GLU A 190 13.85 -11.77 3.27
N ARG A 191 13.45 -10.88 2.36
CA ARG A 191 14.00 -9.51 2.29
C ARG A 191 13.64 -8.66 3.49
N ALA A 192 12.46 -8.85 4.10
CA ALA A 192 12.04 -8.12 5.30
C ALA A 192 12.85 -8.59 6.51
N GLU A 193 13.07 -9.90 6.68
CA GLU A 193 13.92 -10.47 7.71
C GLU A 193 15.38 -10.03 7.57
N GLU A 194 15.92 -10.07 6.36
CA GLU A 194 17.27 -9.55 6.08
C GLU A 194 17.41 -8.06 6.47
N ARG A 195 16.42 -7.24 6.09
CA ARG A 195 16.41 -5.81 6.44
C ARG A 195 16.24 -5.60 7.94
N ALA A 196 15.39 -6.37 8.61
CA ALA A 196 15.18 -6.29 10.06
C ALA A 196 16.45 -6.70 10.81
N THR A 197 17.08 -7.80 10.41
CA THR A 197 18.34 -8.29 10.97
C THR A 197 19.45 -7.27 10.76
N LYS A 198 19.61 -6.71 9.57
CA LYS A 198 20.58 -5.69 9.26
C LYS A 198 20.37 -4.43 10.12
N ARG A 199 19.13 -3.95 10.23
CA ARG A 199 18.80 -2.78 11.09
C ARG A 199 19.05 -3.06 12.57
N ALA A 200 18.77 -4.26 13.06
CA ALA A 200 19.02 -4.66 14.44
C ALA A 200 20.53 -4.69 14.73
N THR A 201 21.31 -5.27 13.82
CA THR A 201 22.78 -5.32 13.89
C THR A 201 23.38 -3.91 13.85
N GLU A 202 22.94 -3.06 12.92
CA GLU A 202 23.39 -1.66 12.83
C GLU A 202 23.09 -0.88 14.12
N LYS A 203 21.85 -1.00 14.66
CA LYS A 203 21.49 -0.34 15.94
C LYS A 203 22.31 -0.85 17.12
N THR A 204 22.62 -2.13 17.16
CA THR A 204 23.43 -2.72 18.22
C THR A 204 24.86 -2.24 18.13
N SER A 205 25.44 -2.22 16.93
CA SER A 205 26.77 -1.68 16.65
C SER A 205 26.85 -0.18 16.98
N GLU A 206 25.87 0.63 16.54
CA GLU A 206 25.78 2.05 16.91
C GLU A 206 25.77 2.27 18.44
N LYS A 207 24.94 1.49 19.16
CA LYS A 207 24.90 1.56 20.64
C LYS A 207 26.23 1.18 21.28
N PHE A 208 26.87 0.15 20.76
CA PHE A 208 28.15 -0.32 21.24
C PHE A 208 29.24 0.75 21.07
N ILE A 209 29.37 1.31 19.87
CA ILE A 209 30.30 2.41 19.55
C ILE A 209 30.08 3.62 20.50
N LEU A 210 28.83 4.06 20.66
CA LEU A 210 28.49 5.18 21.52
C LEU A 210 28.82 4.91 23.01
N ASN A 211 28.60 3.67 23.48
CA ASN A 211 28.95 3.29 24.86
C ASN A 211 30.44 3.28 25.10
N MET A 212 31.25 2.80 24.14
CA MET A 212 32.71 2.82 24.22
C MET A 212 33.23 4.25 24.22
N TYR A 213 32.72 5.09 23.32
CA TYR A 213 33.06 6.51 23.26
C TYR A 213 32.78 7.24 24.58
N LYS A 214 31.58 7.04 25.16
CA LYS A 214 31.19 7.61 26.47
C LYS A 214 32.11 7.13 27.63
N LYS A 215 32.70 5.95 27.53
CA LYS A 215 33.63 5.40 28.50
C LYS A 215 35.06 5.90 28.31
N GLY A 216 35.33 6.76 27.31
CA GLY A 216 36.60 7.41 27.07
C GLY A 216 37.58 6.60 26.21
N TYR A 217 37.14 5.55 25.50
CA TYR A 217 38.00 4.87 24.53
C TYR A 217 38.31 5.78 23.34
N THR A 218 39.50 5.65 22.77
CA THR A 218 39.87 6.40 21.55
C THR A 218 39.16 5.83 20.32
N LEU A 219 39.02 6.64 19.25
CA LEU A 219 38.40 6.23 18.01
C LEU A 219 39.08 4.99 17.40
N ASP A 220 40.40 4.91 17.48
CA ASP A 220 41.18 3.77 17.01
C ASP A 220 40.88 2.51 17.81
N GLN A 221 40.80 2.61 19.15
CA GLN A 221 40.43 1.48 20.01
C GLN A 221 38.99 0.99 19.76
N ILE A 222 38.07 1.92 19.55
CA ILE A 222 36.67 1.58 19.23
C ILE A 222 36.60 0.90 17.87
N ALA A 223 37.32 1.40 16.87
CA ALA A 223 37.37 0.83 15.52
C ALA A 223 37.95 -0.59 15.53
N ASP A 224 39.00 -0.83 16.27
CA ASP A 224 39.63 -2.15 16.43
C ASP A 224 38.68 -3.15 17.10
N ILE A 225 38.07 -2.79 18.24
CA ILE A 225 37.14 -3.66 19.00
C ILE A 225 35.84 -3.92 18.23
N ALA A 226 35.32 -2.92 17.49
CA ALA A 226 34.10 -3.03 16.70
C ALA A 226 34.32 -3.62 15.29
N GLU A 227 35.57 -4.02 14.98
CA GLU A 227 35.95 -4.57 13.66
C GLU A 227 35.50 -3.67 12.49
N THR A 228 35.67 -2.35 12.63
CA THR A 228 35.21 -1.37 11.65
C THR A 228 36.25 -0.30 11.40
N SER A 229 36.02 0.65 10.49
CA SER A 229 36.92 1.74 10.22
C SER A 229 36.71 2.92 11.20
N VAL A 230 37.77 3.65 11.48
CA VAL A 230 37.71 4.90 12.28
C VAL A 230 36.71 5.89 11.68
N ALA A 231 36.64 6.00 10.36
CA ALA A 231 35.71 6.87 9.67
C ALA A 231 34.22 6.46 9.94
N ALA A 232 33.94 5.14 10.03
CA ALA A 232 32.61 4.65 10.38
C ALA A 232 32.26 4.98 11.85
N VAL A 233 33.20 4.85 12.77
CA VAL A 233 33.03 5.22 14.17
C VAL A 233 32.72 6.72 14.31
N GLU A 234 33.49 7.58 13.63
CA GLU A 234 33.22 9.03 13.59
C GLU A 234 31.84 9.36 13.04
N ALA A 235 31.43 8.71 11.97
CA ALA A 235 30.10 8.92 11.35
C ALA A 235 28.96 8.62 12.34
N VAL A 236 29.09 7.54 13.11
CA VAL A 236 28.10 7.16 14.14
C VAL A 236 28.03 8.20 15.26
N ILE A 237 29.17 8.67 15.72
CA ILE A 237 29.27 9.68 16.80
C ILE A 237 28.66 11.00 16.32
N LYS A 238 29.08 11.52 15.16
CA LYS A 238 28.54 12.76 14.56
C LYS A 238 27.06 12.74 14.31
N LYS A 239 26.49 11.58 13.95
CA LYS A 239 25.05 11.42 13.72
C LYS A 239 24.21 11.55 14.99
N LYS A 240 24.79 11.23 16.17
CA LYS A 240 24.09 11.20 17.46
C LYS A 240 24.42 12.36 18.40
N GLU A 241 25.50 13.10 18.14
CA GLU A 241 25.76 14.40 18.74
C GLU A 241 25.44 15.48 17.69
N PRO A 242 24.21 15.98 17.61
CA PRO A 242 23.92 17.18 16.85
C PRO A 242 24.72 18.29 17.52
N ALA A 243 25.54 19.03 16.73
CA ALA A 243 26.41 20.09 17.14
C ALA A 243 25.72 20.97 18.20
N MET A 244 26.27 20.99 19.41
CA MET A 244 26.14 22.11 20.30
C MET A 244 26.96 23.25 19.65
N ALA A 245 26.28 24.08 18.88
CA ALA A 245 26.72 25.39 18.46
C ALA A 245 25.69 26.41 18.92
#